data_e9d6b63161f252e61e493ae6bbdb076c
#
_entry.id   e9d6b63161f252e61e493ae6bbdb076c
#
_cell.length_a   1.000
_cell.length_b   1.000
_cell.length_c   1.000
_cell.angle_alpha   90.00
_cell.angle_beta   90.00
_cell.angle_gamma   90.00
#
_symmetry.space_group_name_H-M   'P 1'
#
loop_
_entity.id
_entity.type
_entity.pdbx_description
1 polymer ?
#
loop_
_entity_poly.entity_id
_entity_poly.type
_entity_poly.pdbx_seq_one_letter_code
_entity_poly.pdbx_strand_id
1 'polypeptide(L)'
;PLMHRLSGRRIGVLGLGRIGQAVATRLSAFGCPISYHSRREVPGVDYTYAASPRELAAGVDVLVVTAAGGPSSTHLVDREVLEALGADGFLVNVARGSVVDEEALVELLLAGRLRGAGLDVFAHEPKVPDALLGLDNVVLLPHLGSGTVDTRAAMEQLTLDNLEAFLDRGELVTPVPESVR
;
A
#
# COMPACT_ATOMS: atom_id res chain seq x y z
N PRO A 1 -21.90 -16.09 1.29
CA PRO A 1 -22.11 -14.84 0.57
C PRO A 1 -21.43 -14.90 -0.80
N LEU A 2 -22.01 -14.20 -1.82
CA LEU A 2 -21.37 -14.07 -3.12
C LEU A 2 -20.27 -13.01 -3.05
N MET A 3 -19.11 -13.31 -3.65
CA MET A 3 -17.97 -12.39 -3.72
C MET A 3 -18.04 -11.54 -5.01
N HIS A 4 -17.45 -10.37 -4.96
CA HIS A 4 -17.33 -9.51 -6.15
C HIS A 4 -16.10 -9.91 -6.98
N ARG A 5 -16.25 -9.94 -8.30
CA ARG A 5 -15.10 -10.17 -9.21
C ARG A 5 -14.15 -8.96 -9.15
N LEU A 6 -12.88 -9.21 -9.31
CA LEU A 6 -11.84 -8.16 -9.40
C LEU A 6 -11.80 -7.53 -10.80
N SER A 7 -11.93 -8.37 -11.85
CA SER A 7 -11.81 -7.90 -13.26
C SER A 7 -12.72 -6.73 -13.57
N GLY A 8 -12.16 -5.68 -14.15
CA GLY A 8 -12.86 -4.45 -14.51
C GLY A 8 -13.11 -3.47 -13.37
N ARG A 9 -12.68 -3.76 -12.13
CA ARG A 9 -12.74 -2.81 -11.03
C ARG A 9 -11.74 -1.68 -11.25
N ARG A 10 -12.14 -0.46 -10.89
CA ARG A 10 -11.26 0.73 -10.91
C ARG A 10 -10.33 0.64 -9.71
N ILE A 11 -9.03 0.63 -9.97
CA ILE A 11 -8.01 0.52 -8.91
C ILE A 11 -7.28 1.85 -8.76
N GLY A 12 -7.20 2.32 -7.52
CA GLY A 12 -6.35 3.43 -7.13
C GLY A 12 -5.06 2.91 -6.49
N VAL A 13 -3.91 3.36 -6.96
CA VAL A 13 -2.61 3.07 -6.34
C VAL A 13 -2.07 4.33 -5.68
N LEU A 14 -2.06 4.36 -4.35
CA LEU A 14 -1.50 5.46 -3.58
C LEU A 14 -0.01 5.20 -3.34
N GLY A 15 0.83 5.90 -4.12
CA GLY A 15 2.28 5.71 -4.14
C GLY A 15 2.77 4.85 -5.31
N LEU A 16 3.00 5.43 -6.50
CA LEU A 16 3.45 4.70 -7.70
C LEU A 16 4.99 4.57 -7.75
N GLY A 17 5.60 4.11 -6.65
CA GLY A 17 6.99 3.68 -6.59
C GLY A 17 7.20 2.29 -7.19
N ARG A 18 8.35 1.64 -6.91
CA ARG A 18 8.67 0.29 -7.42
C ARG A 18 7.57 -0.74 -7.10
N ILE A 19 7.08 -0.76 -5.86
CA ILE A 19 6.02 -1.67 -5.43
C ILE A 19 4.69 -1.28 -6.08
N GLY A 20 4.33 0.00 -6.08
CA GLY A 20 3.08 0.47 -6.70
C GLY A 20 3.00 0.15 -8.19
N GLN A 21 4.08 0.33 -8.94
CA GLN A 21 4.14 -0.06 -10.35
C GLN A 21 4.00 -1.57 -10.55
N ALA A 22 4.65 -2.38 -9.71
CA ALA A 22 4.54 -3.84 -9.75
C ALA A 22 3.11 -4.32 -9.44
N VAL A 23 2.40 -3.65 -8.53
CA VAL A 23 0.98 -3.89 -8.22
C VAL A 23 0.11 -3.47 -9.41
N ALA A 24 0.29 -2.25 -9.93
CA ALA A 24 -0.47 -1.72 -11.06
C ALA A 24 -0.37 -2.64 -12.28
N THR A 25 0.83 -3.07 -12.65
CA THR A 25 1.07 -4.00 -13.77
C THR A 25 0.31 -5.32 -13.60
N ARG A 26 0.31 -5.89 -12.39
CA ARG A 26 -0.40 -7.15 -12.12
C ARG A 26 -1.91 -6.98 -12.18
N LEU A 27 -2.43 -5.88 -11.64
CA LEU A 27 -3.87 -5.59 -11.63
C LEU A 27 -4.38 -5.22 -13.03
N SER A 28 -3.56 -4.57 -13.86
CA SER A 28 -3.88 -4.33 -15.28
C SER A 28 -4.12 -5.64 -16.04
N ALA A 29 -3.41 -6.73 -15.70
CA ALA A 29 -3.61 -8.03 -16.32
C ALA A 29 -4.99 -8.64 -16.03
N PHE A 30 -5.70 -8.16 -14.99
CA PHE A 30 -7.10 -8.51 -14.72
C PHE A 30 -8.09 -7.60 -15.47
N GLY A 31 -7.63 -6.73 -16.36
CA GLY A 31 -8.46 -5.75 -17.07
C GLY A 31 -8.96 -4.62 -16.14
N CYS A 32 -8.26 -4.32 -15.07
CA CYS A 32 -8.60 -3.23 -14.15
C CYS A 32 -8.05 -1.91 -14.68
N PRO A 33 -8.88 -0.86 -14.87
CA PRO A 33 -8.38 0.50 -15.06
C PRO A 33 -7.60 0.97 -13.83
N ILE A 34 -6.41 1.53 -14.05
CA ILE A 34 -5.52 1.99 -12.97
C ILE A 34 -5.49 3.51 -12.94
N SER A 35 -5.74 4.08 -11.75
CA SER A 35 -5.43 5.46 -11.41
C SER A 35 -4.41 5.49 -10.27
N TYR A 36 -3.65 6.56 -10.15
CA TYR A 36 -2.67 6.67 -9.07
C TYR A 36 -2.53 8.09 -8.56
N HIS A 37 -2.05 8.21 -7.32
CA HIS A 37 -1.51 9.43 -6.77
C HIS A 37 -0.09 9.20 -6.24
N SER A 38 0.78 10.15 -6.46
CA SER A 38 2.12 10.23 -5.86
C SER A 38 2.54 11.71 -5.79
N ARG A 39 3.57 12.01 -4.99
CA ARG A 39 4.08 13.39 -4.79
C ARG A 39 4.39 14.14 -6.09
N ARG A 40 4.69 13.42 -7.15
CA ARG A 40 4.89 13.94 -8.52
C ARG A 40 4.32 12.92 -9.49
N GLU A 41 3.86 13.41 -10.62
CA GLU A 41 3.47 12.55 -11.73
C GLU A 41 4.65 11.69 -12.18
N VAL A 42 4.38 10.41 -12.46
CA VAL A 42 5.41 9.45 -12.88
C VAL A 42 5.43 9.40 -14.41
N PRO A 43 6.54 9.80 -15.05
CA PRO A 43 6.61 9.77 -16.50
C PRO A 43 6.65 8.34 -17.05
N GLY A 44 6.14 8.16 -18.27
CA GLY A 44 6.23 6.90 -19.00
C GLY A 44 5.29 5.79 -18.53
N VAL A 45 4.22 6.13 -17.80
CA VAL A 45 3.15 5.20 -17.41
C VAL A 45 1.82 5.62 -18.04
N ASP A 46 1.04 4.64 -18.51
CA ASP A 46 -0.29 4.86 -19.11
C ASP A 46 -1.41 4.76 -18.06
N TYR A 47 -1.16 5.25 -16.83
CA TYR A 47 -2.13 5.27 -15.75
C TYR A 47 -2.64 6.68 -15.50
N THR A 48 -3.89 6.82 -15.07
CA THR A 48 -4.49 8.13 -14.79
C THR A 48 -3.93 8.72 -13.50
N TYR A 49 -3.34 9.90 -13.57
CA TYR A 49 -2.88 10.63 -12.38
C TYR A 49 -4.04 11.34 -11.70
N ALA A 50 -4.14 11.23 -10.38
CA ALA A 50 -5.03 12.01 -9.53
C ALA A 50 -4.23 13.03 -8.73
N ALA A 51 -4.70 14.28 -8.64
CA ALA A 51 -3.96 15.38 -8.01
C ALA A 51 -3.89 15.26 -6.47
N SER A 52 -4.76 14.46 -5.86
CA SER A 52 -4.77 14.23 -4.42
C SER A 52 -5.20 12.80 -4.05
N PRO A 53 -4.87 12.32 -2.82
CA PRO A 53 -5.38 11.04 -2.31
C PRO A 53 -6.91 10.96 -2.30
N ARG A 54 -7.58 12.07 -1.95
CA ARG A 54 -9.04 12.15 -1.90
C ARG A 54 -9.66 12.04 -3.30
N GLU A 55 -9.09 12.72 -4.29
CA GLU A 55 -9.52 12.61 -5.69
C GLU A 55 -9.34 11.18 -6.21
N LEU A 56 -8.18 10.56 -5.90
CA LEU A 56 -7.93 9.17 -6.24
C LEU A 56 -9.02 8.26 -5.64
N ALA A 57 -9.27 8.38 -4.33
CA ALA A 57 -10.22 7.54 -3.61
C ALA A 57 -11.65 7.67 -4.17
N ALA A 58 -12.09 8.89 -4.49
CA ALA A 58 -13.42 9.16 -5.04
C ALA A 58 -13.64 8.52 -6.44
N GLY A 59 -12.57 8.26 -7.19
CA GLY A 59 -12.61 7.74 -8.55
C GLY A 59 -12.52 6.22 -8.68
N VAL A 60 -12.33 5.48 -7.57
CA VAL A 60 -11.96 4.05 -7.64
C VAL A 60 -12.85 3.16 -6.76
N ASP A 61 -12.80 1.86 -7.02
CA ASP A 61 -13.52 0.84 -6.25
C ASP A 61 -12.61 0.18 -5.20
N VAL A 62 -11.30 0.17 -5.45
CA VAL A 62 -10.29 -0.39 -4.55
C VAL A 62 -9.11 0.59 -4.46
N LEU A 63 -8.76 1.01 -3.26
CA LEU A 63 -7.58 1.83 -2.99
C LEU A 63 -6.47 0.95 -2.41
N VAL A 64 -5.36 0.83 -3.15
CA VAL A 64 -4.16 0.08 -2.71
C VAL A 64 -3.09 1.08 -2.26
N VAL A 65 -2.67 0.97 -1.01
CA VAL A 65 -1.68 1.84 -0.39
C VAL A 65 -0.31 1.19 -0.46
N THR A 66 0.60 1.83 -1.21
CA THR A 66 2.00 1.42 -1.41
C THR A 66 2.97 2.59 -1.18
N ALA A 67 2.49 3.69 -0.62
CA ALA A 67 3.29 4.86 -0.30
C ALA A 67 4.34 4.53 0.77
N ALA A 68 5.55 5.08 0.64
CA ALA A 68 6.58 4.92 1.65
C ALA A 68 6.14 5.53 2.98
N GLY A 69 6.39 4.82 4.09
CA GLY A 69 6.16 5.34 5.43
C GLY A 69 7.14 6.47 5.77
N GLY A 70 6.75 7.30 6.72
CA GLY A 70 7.55 8.41 7.23
C GLY A 70 6.69 9.60 7.64
N PRO A 71 7.28 10.64 8.24
CA PRO A 71 6.51 11.78 8.78
C PRO A 71 5.61 12.48 7.75
N SER A 72 6.05 12.53 6.48
CA SER A 72 5.29 13.19 5.40
C SER A 72 4.13 12.36 4.84
N SER A 73 3.98 11.12 5.26
CA SER A 73 2.92 10.21 4.83
C SER A 73 2.04 9.73 5.98
N THR A 74 2.24 10.25 7.19
CA THR A 74 1.37 9.95 8.34
C THR A 74 -0.05 10.41 8.02
N HIS A 75 -1.01 9.46 8.17
CA HIS A 75 -2.42 9.66 7.87
C HIS A 75 -2.68 10.24 6.46
N LEU A 76 -1.85 9.85 5.47
CA LEU A 76 -2.07 10.22 4.07
C LEU A 76 -3.43 9.69 3.57
N VAL A 77 -3.90 8.58 4.15
CA VAL A 77 -5.26 8.07 4.05
C VAL A 77 -5.96 8.43 5.37
N ASP A 78 -6.44 9.64 5.44
CA ASP A 78 -7.23 10.16 6.54
C ASP A 78 -8.72 9.80 6.40
N ARG A 79 -9.53 10.27 7.35
CA ARG A 79 -10.99 10.09 7.33
C ARG A 79 -11.63 10.57 6.02
N GLU A 80 -11.23 11.72 5.49
CA GLU A 80 -11.83 12.27 4.27
C GLU A 80 -11.54 11.40 3.03
N VAL A 81 -10.34 10.82 2.96
CA VAL A 81 -9.96 9.87 1.90
C VAL A 81 -10.77 8.59 2.01
N LEU A 82 -10.94 8.05 3.22
CA LEU A 82 -11.75 6.86 3.46
C LEU A 82 -13.24 7.09 3.14
N GLU A 83 -13.78 8.23 3.52
CA GLU A 83 -15.15 8.62 3.18
C GLU A 83 -15.35 8.85 1.68
N ALA A 84 -14.34 9.38 0.99
CA ALA A 84 -14.38 9.55 -0.47
C ALA A 84 -14.36 8.21 -1.22
N LEU A 85 -13.70 7.18 -0.66
CA LEU A 85 -13.72 5.81 -1.20
C LEU A 85 -15.13 5.20 -1.09
N GLY A 86 -15.86 5.51 -0.03
CA GLY A 86 -17.28 5.26 0.13
C GLY A 86 -17.65 3.84 0.55
N ALA A 87 -18.95 3.62 0.79
CA ALA A 87 -19.48 2.40 1.37
C ALA A 87 -19.32 1.14 0.50
N ASP A 88 -19.07 1.29 -0.78
CA ASP A 88 -18.79 0.17 -1.70
C ASP A 88 -17.29 -0.03 -1.97
N GLY A 89 -16.44 0.82 -1.39
CA GLY A 89 -15.01 0.83 -1.60
C GLY A 89 -14.25 -0.16 -0.72
N PHE A 90 -13.11 -0.64 -1.22
CA PHE A 90 -12.17 -1.49 -0.48
C PHE A 90 -10.84 -0.79 -0.28
N LEU A 91 -10.29 -0.86 0.93
CA LEU A 91 -8.93 -0.43 1.22
C LEU A 91 -7.99 -1.63 1.30
N VAL A 92 -6.82 -1.54 0.66
CA VAL A 92 -5.72 -2.52 0.85
C VAL A 92 -4.48 -1.78 1.29
N ASN A 93 -4.00 -2.04 2.51
CA ASN A 93 -2.76 -1.42 3.02
C ASN A 93 -1.63 -2.44 3.13
N VAL A 94 -0.64 -2.31 2.25
CA VAL A 94 0.61 -3.09 2.24
C VAL A 94 1.84 -2.19 2.41
N ALA A 95 1.65 -0.97 2.88
CA ALA A 95 2.68 0.04 3.08
C ALA A 95 3.19 0.06 4.53
N ARG A 96 2.59 0.93 5.35
CA ARG A 96 2.81 1.04 6.81
C ARG A 96 1.49 1.42 7.48
N GLY A 97 1.27 0.95 8.71
CA GLY A 97 0.06 1.27 9.47
C GLY A 97 -0.14 2.77 9.64
N SER A 98 0.93 3.51 9.94
CA SER A 98 0.90 4.96 10.14
C SER A 98 0.45 5.78 8.91
N VAL A 99 0.40 5.18 7.73
CA VAL A 99 -0.07 5.87 6.49
C VAL A 99 -1.59 6.02 6.49
N VAL A 100 -2.29 5.17 7.22
CA VAL A 100 -3.76 5.19 7.34
C VAL A 100 -4.14 5.67 8.74
N ASP A 101 -5.16 6.50 8.83
CA ASP A 101 -5.86 6.78 10.09
C ASP A 101 -6.63 5.52 10.50
N GLU A 102 -5.98 4.68 11.33
CA GLU A 102 -6.51 3.38 11.74
C GLU A 102 -7.78 3.49 12.57
N GLU A 103 -7.92 4.55 13.39
CA GLU A 103 -9.13 4.79 14.18
C GLU A 103 -10.32 5.10 13.26
N ALA A 104 -10.14 6.00 12.31
CA ALA A 104 -11.16 6.32 11.32
C ALA A 104 -11.53 5.11 10.45
N LEU A 105 -10.55 4.29 10.06
CA LEU A 105 -10.78 3.06 9.31
C LEU A 105 -11.67 2.09 10.09
N VAL A 106 -11.34 1.83 11.35
CA VAL A 106 -12.13 0.95 12.25
C VAL A 106 -13.57 1.43 12.38
N GLU A 107 -13.75 2.73 12.66
CA GLU A 107 -15.08 3.32 12.79
C GLU A 107 -15.92 3.16 11.52
N LEU A 108 -15.35 3.43 10.35
CA LEU A 108 -16.04 3.36 9.06
C LEU A 108 -16.40 1.92 8.68
N LEU A 109 -15.54 0.94 8.99
CA LEU A 109 -15.81 -0.48 8.80
C LEU A 109 -16.96 -0.94 9.69
N LEU A 110 -16.94 -0.59 10.99
CA LEU A 110 -18.00 -0.94 11.94
C LEU A 110 -19.34 -0.29 11.56
N ALA A 111 -19.32 0.92 11.05
CA ALA A 111 -20.51 1.66 10.59
C ALA A 111 -21.02 1.20 9.21
N GLY A 112 -20.35 0.26 8.52
CA GLY A 112 -20.69 -0.15 7.16
C GLY A 112 -20.51 0.95 6.10
N ARG A 113 -19.70 1.95 6.42
CA ARG A 113 -19.37 3.09 5.52
C ARG A 113 -18.14 2.82 4.65
N LEU A 114 -17.51 1.68 4.83
CA LEU A 114 -16.49 1.11 3.97
C LEU A 114 -16.82 -0.38 3.78
N ARG A 115 -16.70 -0.88 2.55
CA ARG A 115 -17.08 -2.25 2.21
C ARG A 115 -16.22 -3.30 2.88
N GLY A 116 -14.91 -3.06 2.95
CA GLY A 116 -13.97 -3.96 3.57
C GLY A 116 -12.53 -3.47 3.48
N ALA A 117 -11.63 -4.19 4.15
CA ALA A 117 -10.21 -3.87 4.11
C ALA A 117 -9.33 -5.13 4.07
N GLY A 118 -8.16 -5.03 3.42
CA GLY A 118 -7.05 -5.97 3.51
C GLY A 118 -5.84 -5.27 4.11
N LEU A 119 -5.39 -5.72 5.28
CA LEU A 119 -4.34 -5.05 6.05
C LEU A 119 -3.20 -6.02 6.33
N ASP A 120 -2.01 -5.71 5.81
CA ASP A 120 -0.76 -6.43 6.12
C ASP A 120 0.05 -5.69 7.20
N VAL A 121 -0.36 -4.47 7.55
CA VAL A 121 0.36 -3.57 8.47
C VAL A 121 -0.62 -2.82 9.38
N PHE A 122 -0.16 -2.48 10.61
CA PHE A 122 -0.96 -1.83 11.64
C PHE A 122 -0.18 -0.66 12.27
N ALA A 123 -0.90 0.28 12.90
CA ALA A 123 -0.29 1.46 13.50
C ALA A 123 0.64 1.12 14.67
N HIS A 124 0.35 0.07 15.41
CA HIS A 124 1.06 -0.33 16.64
C HIS A 124 1.48 -1.80 16.65
N GLU A 125 2.09 -2.29 15.55
CA GLU A 125 2.55 -3.67 15.46
C GLU A 125 3.40 -4.12 16.66
N PRO A 126 3.23 -5.35 17.15
CA PRO A 126 2.37 -6.43 16.63
C PRO A 126 0.90 -6.36 17.09
N LYS A 127 0.50 -5.29 17.78
CA LYS A 127 -0.86 -5.14 18.27
C LYS A 127 -1.81 -4.77 17.14
N VAL A 128 -2.88 -5.54 17.01
CA VAL A 128 -4.01 -5.31 16.09
C VAL A 128 -5.21 -4.81 16.90
N PRO A 129 -5.97 -3.81 16.44
CA PRO A 129 -7.20 -3.39 17.11
C PRO A 129 -8.18 -4.55 17.24
N ASP A 130 -8.66 -4.82 18.47
CA ASP A 130 -9.58 -5.93 18.76
C ASP A 130 -10.86 -5.85 17.92
N ALA A 131 -11.31 -4.64 17.62
CA ALA A 131 -12.49 -4.40 16.78
C ALA A 131 -12.37 -4.96 15.35
N LEU A 132 -11.16 -5.10 14.81
CA LEU A 132 -10.93 -5.68 13.48
C LEU A 132 -11.01 -7.21 13.49
N LEU A 133 -10.67 -7.86 14.62
CA LEU A 133 -10.59 -9.32 14.72
C LEU A 133 -11.94 -10.02 14.53
N GLY A 134 -13.04 -9.32 14.80
CA GLY A 134 -14.41 -9.85 14.70
C GLY A 134 -15.13 -9.49 13.40
N LEU A 135 -14.48 -8.81 12.46
CA LEU A 135 -15.12 -8.35 11.23
C LEU A 135 -14.96 -9.36 10.09
N ASP A 136 -16.08 -9.80 9.49
CA ASP A 136 -16.10 -10.74 8.36
C ASP A 136 -15.65 -10.10 7.02
N ASN A 137 -15.59 -8.77 6.96
CA ASN A 137 -15.23 -8.00 5.77
C ASN A 137 -13.78 -7.47 5.81
N VAL A 138 -12.93 -8.00 6.70
CA VAL A 138 -11.53 -7.61 6.84
C VAL A 138 -10.62 -8.83 6.71
N VAL A 139 -9.54 -8.68 5.94
CA VAL A 139 -8.44 -9.66 5.85
C VAL A 139 -7.23 -9.07 6.57
N LEU A 140 -6.73 -9.77 7.57
CA LEU A 140 -5.59 -9.35 8.39
C LEU A 140 -4.41 -10.29 8.17
N LEU A 141 -3.24 -9.73 7.88
CA LEU A 141 -1.99 -10.45 7.70
C LEU A 141 -0.92 -9.89 8.66
N PRO A 142 0.02 -10.71 9.15
CA PRO A 142 1.02 -10.28 10.12
C PRO A 142 2.31 -9.76 9.44
N HIS A 143 2.20 -8.72 8.60
CA HIS A 143 3.32 -8.08 7.89
C HIS A 143 4.12 -9.07 7.02
N LEU A 144 3.41 -9.79 6.15
CA LEU A 144 3.96 -10.88 5.32
C LEU A 144 4.35 -10.47 3.89
N GLY A 145 4.28 -9.21 3.52
CA GLY A 145 4.52 -8.75 2.14
C GLY A 145 5.86 -9.23 1.54
N SER A 146 6.90 -9.43 2.36
CA SER A 146 8.19 -10.01 1.95
C SER A 146 8.46 -11.39 2.60
N GLY A 147 7.45 -12.03 3.15
CA GLY A 147 7.55 -13.25 3.98
C GLY A 147 7.68 -14.56 3.21
N THR A 148 8.34 -14.58 2.06
CA THR A 148 8.66 -15.82 1.33
C THR A 148 10.12 -16.22 1.55
N VAL A 149 10.42 -17.53 1.47
CA VAL A 149 11.79 -18.06 1.58
C VAL A 149 12.72 -17.38 0.58
N ASP A 150 12.29 -17.31 -0.68
CA ASP A 150 13.09 -16.72 -1.76
C ASP A 150 13.36 -15.24 -1.55
N THR A 151 12.34 -14.48 -1.12
CA THR A 151 12.50 -13.03 -0.87
C THR A 151 13.43 -12.78 0.32
N ARG A 152 13.30 -13.56 1.40
CA ARG A 152 14.17 -13.43 2.58
C ARG A 152 15.61 -13.78 2.25
N ALA A 153 15.84 -14.87 1.51
CA ALA A 153 17.18 -15.23 1.04
C ALA A 153 17.80 -14.14 0.14
N ALA A 154 17.02 -13.56 -0.78
CA ALA A 154 17.51 -12.46 -1.61
C ALA A 154 17.85 -11.19 -0.80
N MET A 155 17.07 -10.86 0.23
CA MET A 155 17.36 -9.73 1.13
C MET A 155 18.63 -9.97 1.94
N GLU A 156 18.82 -11.20 2.47
CA GLU A 156 20.06 -11.61 3.17
C GLU A 156 21.27 -11.49 2.25
N GLN A 157 21.20 -12.07 1.06
CA GLN A 157 22.30 -12.03 0.09
C GLN A 157 22.66 -10.59 -0.26
N LEU A 158 21.68 -9.74 -0.56
CA LEU A 158 21.94 -8.34 -0.89
C LEU A 158 22.60 -7.59 0.28
N THR A 159 22.27 -7.94 1.52
CA THR A 159 22.92 -7.35 2.71
C THR A 159 24.39 -7.76 2.79
N LEU A 160 24.69 -9.05 2.55
CA LEU A 160 26.07 -9.55 2.49
C LEU A 160 26.87 -8.91 1.36
N ASP A 161 26.29 -8.84 0.16
CA ASP A 161 26.93 -8.22 -1.02
C ASP A 161 27.29 -6.76 -0.76
N ASN A 162 26.42 -5.99 -0.07
CA ASN A 162 26.72 -4.62 0.32
C ASN A 162 27.86 -4.54 1.35
N LEU A 163 27.86 -5.43 2.34
CA LEU A 163 28.90 -5.48 3.36
C LEU A 163 30.28 -5.84 2.75
N GLU A 164 30.33 -6.88 1.93
CA GLU A 164 31.54 -7.29 1.22
C GLU A 164 32.08 -6.17 0.32
N ALA A 165 31.22 -5.57 -0.50
CA ALA A 165 31.59 -4.47 -1.39
C ALA A 165 32.13 -3.26 -0.62
N PHE A 166 31.53 -2.93 0.53
CA PHE A 166 31.98 -1.83 1.37
C PHE A 166 33.34 -2.11 2.03
N LEU A 167 33.55 -3.34 2.52
CA LEU A 167 34.84 -3.73 3.13
C LEU A 167 35.98 -3.78 2.11
N ASP A 168 35.69 -4.27 0.89
CA ASP A 168 36.69 -4.45 -0.15
C ASP A 168 37.04 -3.16 -0.89
N ARG A 169 36.02 -2.31 -1.19
CA ARG A 169 36.16 -1.16 -2.11
C ARG A 169 35.68 0.16 -1.52
N GLY A 170 35.07 0.18 -0.33
CA GLY A 170 34.47 1.37 0.26
C GLY A 170 33.16 1.81 -0.44
N GLU A 171 32.59 0.96 -1.27
CA GLU A 171 31.40 1.26 -2.07
C GLU A 171 30.26 0.30 -1.75
N LEU A 172 29.00 0.79 -1.86
CA LEU A 172 27.80 -0.04 -1.66
C LEU A 172 27.24 -0.48 -3.03
N VAL A 173 26.72 -1.70 -3.11
CA VAL A 173 26.02 -2.20 -4.30
C VAL A 173 24.69 -1.47 -4.49
N THR A 174 23.99 -1.16 -3.39
CA THR A 174 22.68 -0.49 -3.40
C THR A 174 22.66 0.68 -2.40
N PRO A 175 23.41 1.78 -2.66
CA PRO A 175 23.44 2.91 -1.75
C PRO A 175 22.06 3.59 -1.69
N VAL A 176 21.67 4.05 -0.51
CA VAL A 176 20.53 4.96 -0.37
C VAL A 176 20.97 6.38 -0.76
N PRO A 177 20.05 7.24 -1.28
CA PRO A 177 20.43 8.58 -1.77
C PRO A 177 21.20 9.42 -0.77
N GLU A 178 20.88 9.28 0.52
CA GLU A 178 21.52 10.01 1.64
C GLU A 178 22.96 9.55 1.92
N SER A 179 23.35 8.36 1.48
CA SER A 179 24.71 7.81 1.68
C SER A 179 25.67 8.18 0.55
N VAL A 180 25.16 8.72 -0.56
CA VAL A 180 25.97 9.20 -1.69
C VAL A 180 26.25 10.68 -1.47
N ARG A 181 27.41 10.98 -0.86
CA ARG A 181 27.94 12.35 -0.71
C ARG A 181 29.02 12.62 -1.72
#